data_e1d1e7915cf69cd65e78a8ab6f4849df
#
_entry.id   e1d1e7915cf69cd65e78a8ab6f4849df
#
_cell.length_a   1.000
_cell.length_b   1.000
_cell.length_c   1.000
_cell.angle_alpha   90.00
_cell.angle_beta   90.00
_cell.angle_gamma   90.00
#
_symmetry.space_group_name_H-M   'P 1'
#
loop_
_entity.id
_entity.type
_entity.pdbx_description
1 polymer ?
#
loop_
_entity_poly.entity_id
_entity_poly.type
_entity_poly.pdbx_seq_one_letter_code
_entity_poly.pdbx_strand_id
1 'polypeptide(L)'
;MILENEIMRIELDSTLSIVNQYFHKPTGQLFGGASTDGELQINGCCIPWQEWQTVVTIAQNVVSYQMKLQTSQIVIHWQFTLEGSELSISLIEINDPEQKLESIGWSDLPALICNDPLYRYWHMSTGQPDPNAGYKMWATDAIGVIAELNQSEPPKPLVYGAIWNNQVCAFVDSNYPLFPIIHQRTTEETYTMALNTYQYRVRGKVLPMLEVTVGFLGDINGDQLANLSDYRLWINRSCPKGDSLYYDAVKYKILMHYAPPDAGSCANLEESEEIIKAMFHITDGLPQIIYLVGQQVGGHDGTYPTLGGGTNPEIGTEEHLKQLSESCQEKYNAILSYHCNIDDAYRNSQDWDHRYVVESGNPGENALNVHGSISHTLDVETDEIFRRLEEYMECFPITKTLHLDNMRLTNALYRTGWEEIGVIEELVCGLMPIIEWLKEREITVTTEGHNGLPIDPSILVSGFWHYDSPDRMR
;
A
#
# COMPACT_ATOMS: atom_id res chain seq x y z
N MET A 1 18.76 -0.71 -29.58
CA MET A 1 17.52 -1.02 -30.35
C MET A 1 16.52 0.11 -30.18
N ILE A 2 15.53 0.22 -31.06
CA ILE A 2 14.56 1.33 -31.01
C ILE A 2 13.14 0.76 -30.98
N LEU A 3 12.36 1.18 -30.00
CA LEU A 3 10.90 1.13 -30.02
C LEU A 3 10.36 2.54 -30.33
N GLU A 4 9.43 2.65 -31.25
CA GLU A 4 9.00 3.95 -31.72
C GLU A 4 7.54 3.93 -32.20
N ASN A 5 6.82 4.98 -31.82
CA ASN A 5 5.47 5.28 -32.32
C ASN A 5 5.35 6.79 -32.64
N GLU A 6 4.14 7.30 -32.79
CA GLU A 6 3.92 8.74 -33.11
C GLU A 6 4.29 9.67 -31.94
N ILE A 7 4.27 9.18 -30.70
CA ILE A 7 4.47 9.97 -29.47
C ILE A 7 5.89 9.80 -28.92
N MET A 8 6.38 8.57 -28.90
CA MET A 8 7.65 8.22 -28.21
C MET A 8 8.63 7.54 -29.16
N ARG A 9 9.91 7.80 -28.91
CA ARG A 9 11.03 7.00 -29.38
C ARG A 9 11.86 6.59 -28.16
N ILE A 10 12.08 5.30 -28.00
CA ILE A 10 12.79 4.70 -26.87
C ILE A 10 13.99 3.93 -27.39
N GLU A 11 15.15 4.22 -26.84
CA GLU A 11 16.39 3.53 -27.17
C GLU A 11 16.69 2.48 -26.09
N LEU A 12 16.60 1.22 -26.48
CA LEU A 12 16.91 0.06 -25.64
C LEU A 12 18.32 -0.44 -25.93
N ASP A 13 18.96 -1.01 -24.93
CA ASP A 13 20.23 -1.72 -25.17
C ASP A 13 20.00 -2.98 -26.02
N SER A 14 20.99 -3.38 -26.79
CA SER A 14 20.89 -4.51 -27.72
C SER A 14 21.06 -5.87 -27.06
N THR A 15 21.57 -5.90 -25.83
CA THR A 15 21.93 -7.13 -25.10
C THR A 15 21.44 -7.15 -23.66
N LEU A 16 21.19 -5.97 -23.10
CA LEU A 16 20.77 -5.81 -21.72
C LEU A 16 19.33 -5.35 -21.66
N SER A 17 18.59 -5.84 -20.69
CA SER A 17 17.18 -5.46 -20.47
C SER A 17 17.05 -4.08 -19.80
N ILE A 18 17.65 -3.06 -20.43
CA ILE A 18 17.64 -1.68 -19.95
C ILE A 18 17.23 -0.69 -21.04
N VAL A 19 16.66 0.43 -20.61
CA VAL A 19 16.38 1.58 -21.47
C VAL A 19 17.51 2.57 -21.32
N ASN A 20 18.09 2.99 -22.43
CA ASN A 20 19.18 4.00 -22.44
C ASN A 20 18.60 5.41 -22.48
N GLN A 21 17.54 5.63 -23.27
CA GLN A 21 16.99 6.96 -23.48
C GLN A 21 15.53 6.93 -23.92
N TYR A 22 14.82 7.99 -23.53
CA TYR A 22 13.45 8.28 -23.98
C TYR A 22 13.43 9.63 -24.71
N PHE A 23 12.71 9.70 -25.81
CA PHE A 23 12.45 10.92 -26.56
C PHE A 23 10.94 11.14 -26.72
N HIS A 24 10.42 12.19 -26.09
CA HIS A 24 9.02 12.59 -26.22
C HIS A 24 8.86 13.51 -27.41
N LYS A 25 8.34 12.98 -28.52
CA LYS A 25 8.28 13.66 -29.82
C LYS A 25 7.47 14.97 -29.81
N PRO A 26 6.28 15.03 -29.17
CA PRO A 26 5.47 16.24 -29.16
C PRO A 26 6.16 17.46 -28.57
N THR A 27 7.05 17.27 -27.58
CA THR A 27 7.76 18.38 -26.92
C THR A 27 9.22 18.47 -27.31
N GLY A 28 9.78 17.47 -28.01
CA GLY A 28 11.19 17.38 -28.33
C GLY A 28 12.10 17.11 -27.14
N GLN A 29 11.57 16.67 -26.00
CA GLN A 29 12.33 16.48 -24.78
C GLN A 29 12.96 15.10 -24.70
N LEU A 30 14.17 15.07 -24.11
CA LEU A 30 14.95 13.87 -23.87
C LEU A 30 15.01 13.57 -22.37
N PHE A 31 14.86 12.29 -22.05
CA PHE A 31 15.07 11.77 -20.71
C PHE A 31 16.09 10.63 -20.78
N GLY A 32 16.96 10.53 -19.80
CA GLY A 32 17.89 9.42 -19.67
C GLY A 32 17.22 8.19 -19.08
N GLY A 33 17.88 7.07 -19.26
CA GLY A 33 17.58 5.79 -18.59
C GLY A 33 18.85 5.22 -17.97
N ALA A 34 18.93 3.90 -17.88
CA ALA A 34 20.08 3.20 -17.33
C ALA A 34 21.31 3.27 -18.24
N SER A 35 22.49 3.24 -17.63
CA SER A 35 23.76 3.02 -18.35
C SER A 35 24.22 1.56 -18.20
N THR A 36 25.14 1.14 -19.04
CA THR A 36 25.75 -0.19 -18.98
C THR A 36 26.72 -0.38 -17.81
N ASP A 37 26.97 0.69 -17.04
CA ASP A 37 27.86 0.66 -15.88
C ASP A 37 27.16 0.11 -14.61
N GLY A 38 25.80 0.07 -14.61
CA GLY A 38 25.03 -0.57 -13.54
C GLY A 38 25.02 -2.09 -13.66
N GLU A 39 24.58 -2.77 -12.62
CA GLU A 39 24.54 -4.23 -12.53
C GLU A 39 23.17 -4.72 -12.07
N LEU A 40 22.74 -5.87 -12.58
CA LEU A 40 21.57 -6.56 -12.05
C LEU A 40 21.98 -7.33 -10.79
N GLN A 41 21.20 -7.22 -9.73
CA GLN A 41 21.42 -7.97 -8.50
C GLN A 41 20.52 -9.20 -8.45
N ILE A 42 21.07 -10.32 -8.00
CA ILE A 42 20.35 -11.55 -7.66
C ILE A 42 20.59 -11.84 -6.19
N ASN A 43 19.53 -11.87 -5.39
CA ASN A 43 19.61 -12.08 -3.94
C ASN A 43 20.60 -11.10 -3.26
N GLY A 44 20.58 -9.84 -3.66
CA GLY A 44 21.47 -8.79 -3.16
C GLY A 44 22.92 -8.85 -3.67
N CYS A 45 23.28 -9.84 -4.50
CA CYS A 45 24.61 -9.95 -5.10
C CYS A 45 24.62 -9.34 -6.51
N CYS A 46 25.51 -8.38 -6.76
CA CYS A 46 25.73 -7.80 -8.07
C CYS A 46 26.25 -8.86 -9.05
N ILE A 47 25.60 -8.97 -10.20
CA ILE A 47 25.96 -9.92 -11.26
C ILE A 47 26.41 -9.12 -12.49
N PRO A 48 27.70 -9.20 -12.85
CA PRO A 48 28.20 -8.53 -14.05
C PRO A 48 27.47 -8.96 -15.31
N TRP A 49 27.23 -8.01 -16.22
CA TRP A 49 26.50 -8.27 -17.46
C TRP A 49 27.10 -9.39 -18.31
N GLN A 50 28.43 -9.59 -18.22
CA GLN A 50 29.15 -10.64 -18.94
C GLN A 50 28.77 -12.06 -18.50
N GLU A 51 28.18 -12.20 -17.32
CA GLU A 51 27.69 -13.51 -16.82
C GLU A 51 26.31 -13.87 -17.36
N TRP A 52 25.66 -12.96 -18.11
CA TRP A 52 24.37 -13.18 -18.71
C TRP A 52 24.49 -13.58 -20.19
N GLN A 53 23.77 -14.63 -20.58
CA GLN A 53 23.49 -14.92 -21.99
C GLN A 53 22.11 -14.40 -22.32
N THR A 54 22.03 -13.46 -23.26
CA THR A 54 20.77 -12.80 -23.61
C THR A 54 20.36 -13.17 -25.03
N VAL A 55 19.10 -13.58 -25.20
CA VAL A 55 18.43 -13.70 -26.49
C VAL A 55 17.38 -12.61 -26.57
N VAL A 56 17.44 -11.83 -27.66
CA VAL A 56 16.52 -10.71 -27.88
C VAL A 56 15.61 -11.01 -29.05
N THR A 57 14.32 -10.74 -28.89
CA THR A 57 13.30 -10.86 -29.92
C THR A 57 12.57 -9.54 -30.08
N ILE A 58 12.38 -9.08 -31.32
CA ILE A 58 11.71 -7.82 -31.64
C ILE A 58 10.48 -8.10 -32.50
N ALA A 59 9.32 -7.56 -32.08
CA ALA A 59 8.08 -7.64 -32.83
C ALA A 59 7.28 -6.35 -32.69
N GLN A 60 7.18 -5.57 -33.75
CA GLN A 60 6.47 -4.27 -33.78
C GLN A 60 6.83 -3.34 -32.62
N ASN A 61 5.92 -3.20 -31.66
CA ASN A 61 6.07 -2.35 -30.46
C ASN A 61 6.54 -3.13 -29.21
N VAL A 62 7.05 -4.34 -29.38
CA VAL A 62 7.49 -5.23 -28.31
C VAL A 62 8.93 -5.66 -28.50
N VAL A 63 9.73 -5.59 -27.44
CA VAL A 63 11.06 -6.20 -27.36
C VAL A 63 11.09 -7.13 -26.15
N SER A 64 11.53 -8.35 -26.38
CA SER A 64 11.66 -9.35 -25.30
C SER A 64 13.13 -9.74 -25.13
N TYR A 65 13.54 -9.85 -23.86
CA TYR A 65 14.87 -10.29 -23.46
C TYR A 65 14.71 -11.58 -22.65
N GLN A 66 15.29 -12.66 -23.13
CA GLN A 66 15.46 -13.88 -22.36
C GLN A 66 16.91 -13.93 -21.87
N MET A 67 17.10 -13.73 -20.58
CA MET A 67 18.41 -13.63 -19.94
C MET A 67 18.68 -14.89 -19.11
N LYS A 68 19.74 -15.62 -19.45
CA LYS A 68 20.17 -16.81 -18.71
C LYS A 68 21.47 -16.51 -17.96
N LEU A 69 21.46 -16.72 -16.64
CA LEU A 69 22.66 -16.62 -15.81
C LEU A 69 23.54 -17.84 -16.05
N GLN A 70 24.80 -17.62 -16.45
CA GLN A 70 25.72 -18.71 -16.85
C GLN A 70 26.15 -19.59 -15.68
N THR A 71 26.19 -19.02 -14.48
CA THR A 71 26.63 -19.71 -13.24
C THR A 71 25.50 -20.48 -12.55
N SER A 72 24.27 -20.36 -13.04
CA SER A 72 23.09 -21.02 -12.50
C SER A 72 22.13 -21.45 -13.61
N GLN A 73 21.02 -22.10 -13.24
CA GLN A 73 19.95 -22.44 -14.19
C GLN A 73 18.84 -21.38 -14.25
N ILE A 74 19.06 -20.22 -13.62
CA ILE A 74 18.08 -19.15 -13.59
C ILE A 74 17.95 -18.51 -14.97
N VAL A 75 16.72 -18.44 -15.47
CA VAL A 75 16.37 -17.70 -16.69
C VAL A 75 15.30 -16.70 -16.36
N ILE A 76 15.52 -15.43 -16.73
CA ILE A 76 14.59 -14.32 -16.53
C ILE A 76 14.14 -13.82 -17.89
N HIS A 77 12.83 -13.68 -18.06
CA HIS A 77 12.24 -13.22 -19.31
C HIS A 77 11.55 -11.86 -19.09
N TRP A 78 12.11 -10.80 -19.69
CA TRP A 78 11.58 -9.46 -19.70
C TRP A 78 10.89 -9.13 -21.01
N GLN A 79 9.82 -8.35 -20.93
CA GLN A 79 9.14 -7.80 -22.10
C GLN A 79 8.97 -6.29 -21.94
N PHE A 80 9.32 -5.56 -22.97
CA PHE A 80 9.17 -4.11 -23.09
C PHE A 80 8.13 -3.84 -24.16
N THR A 81 7.03 -3.17 -23.81
CA THR A 81 5.92 -2.88 -24.71
C THR A 81 5.66 -1.37 -24.73
N LEU A 82 5.69 -0.76 -25.91
CA LEU A 82 5.40 0.66 -26.09
C LEU A 82 3.98 0.86 -26.61
N GLU A 83 3.13 1.49 -25.79
CA GLU A 83 1.76 1.84 -26.16
C GLU A 83 1.48 3.32 -25.87
N GLY A 84 1.11 4.09 -26.91
CA GLY A 84 0.90 5.53 -26.73
C GLY A 84 2.12 6.24 -26.14
N SER A 85 1.95 6.84 -24.99
CA SER A 85 3.01 7.53 -24.22
C SER A 85 3.60 6.70 -23.09
N GLU A 86 3.32 5.40 -23.03
CA GLU A 86 3.71 4.53 -21.92
C GLU A 86 4.58 3.37 -22.40
N LEU A 87 5.66 3.11 -21.68
CA LEU A 87 6.48 1.93 -21.80
C LEU A 87 6.19 1.00 -20.63
N SER A 88 5.60 -0.14 -20.90
CA SER A 88 5.48 -1.23 -19.92
C SER A 88 6.73 -2.11 -19.95
N ILE A 89 7.30 -2.36 -18.80
CA ILE A 89 8.44 -3.27 -18.56
C ILE A 89 7.91 -4.40 -17.67
N SER A 90 7.69 -5.56 -18.26
CA SER A 90 7.05 -6.68 -17.58
C SER A 90 8.02 -7.84 -17.41
N LEU A 91 8.07 -8.38 -16.22
CA LEU A 91 8.68 -9.67 -15.93
C LEU A 91 7.68 -10.76 -16.30
N ILE A 92 7.92 -11.44 -17.42
CA ILE A 92 6.95 -12.40 -17.98
C ILE A 92 7.08 -13.79 -17.34
N GLU A 93 8.32 -14.21 -17.10
CA GLU A 93 8.61 -15.55 -16.62
C GLU A 93 9.96 -15.58 -15.89
N ILE A 94 10.01 -16.36 -14.85
CA ILE A 94 11.25 -16.76 -14.18
C ILE A 94 11.30 -18.29 -14.16
N ASN A 95 12.32 -18.86 -14.79
CA ASN A 95 12.64 -20.27 -14.63
C ASN A 95 13.77 -20.41 -13.60
N ASP A 96 13.44 -20.92 -12.43
CA ASP A 96 14.34 -21.16 -11.28
C ASP A 96 14.06 -22.57 -10.72
N PRO A 97 14.54 -23.62 -11.40
CA PRO A 97 14.23 -25.01 -11.04
C PRO A 97 14.78 -25.42 -9.67
N GLU A 98 15.82 -24.75 -9.20
CA GLU A 98 16.42 -24.98 -7.89
C GLU A 98 15.78 -24.18 -6.77
N GLN A 99 14.83 -23.29 -7.10
CA GLN A 99 14.13 -22.39 -6.16
C GLN A 99 15.07 -21.51 -5.30
N LYS A 100 16.15 -21.04 -5.91
CA LYS A 100 17.20 -20.25 -5.25
C LYS A 100 17.00 -18.73 -5.39
N LEU A 101 16.16 -18.32 -6.34
CA LEU A 101 15.91 -16.89 -6.55
C LEU A 101 14.92 -16.37 -5.51
N GLU A 102 15.36 -15.41 -4.73
CA GLU A 102 14.54 -14.68 -3.76
C GLU A 102 14.25 -13.26 -4.22
N SER A 103 15.27 -12.55 -4.77
CA SER A 103 15.10 -11.17 -5.18
C SER A 103 15.88 -10.78 -6.42
N ILE A 104 15.38 -9.75 -7.11
CA ILE A 104 16.01 -9.07 -8.24
C ILE A 104 16.14 -7.59 -7.91
N GLY A 105 17.34 -7.05 -7.96
CA GLY A 105 17.62 -5.64 -7.70
C GLY A 105 18.26 -4.93 -8.88
N TRP A 106 18.04 -3.63 -8.97
CA TRP A 106 18.57 -2.75 -10.02
C TRP A 106 19.51 -1.71 -9.42
N SER A 107 20.63 -2.17 -8.87
CA SER A 107 21.64 -1.24 -8.34
C SER A 107 22.17 -0.33 -9.44
N ASP A 108 22.07 0.98 -9.20
CA ASP A 108 22.56 2.01 -10.13
C ASP A 108 21.99 1.93 -11.56
N LEU A 109 20.80 1.32 -11.70
CA LEU A 109 20.07 1.21 -12.96
C LEU A 109 18.80 2.07 -12.89
N PRO A 110 18.88 3.39 -13.12
CA PRO A 110 17.71 4.25 -13.12
C PRO A 110 16.72 3.87 -14.23
N ALA A 111 15.44 3.84 -13.90
CA ALA A 111 14.38 3.68 -14.88
C ALA A 111 14.16 4.98 -15.66
N LEU A 112 14.34 6.14 -15.02
CA LEU A 112 14.14 7.46 -15.61
C LEU A 112 15.12 8.47 -15.01
N ILE A 113 15.78 9.26 -15.86
CA ILE A 113 16.64 10.38 -15.48
C ILE A 113 16.13 11.67 -16.15
N CYS A 114 15.96 12.72 -15.37
CA CYS A 114 15.69 14.05 -15.87
C CYS A 114 16.82 15.01 -15.48
N ASN A 115 17.39 15.70 -16.48
CA ASN A 115 18.53 16.62 -16.35
C ASN A 115 18.12 18.07 -16.65
N ASP A 116 16.92 18.49 -16.33
CA ASP A 116 16.43 19.83 -16.61
C ASP A 116 16.03 20.54 -15.30
N PRO A 117 16.65 21.68 -14.95
CA PRO A 117 16.36 22.43 -13.71
C PRO A 117 14.96 23.04 -13.69
N LEU A 118 14.27 23.09 -14.83
CA LEU A 118 12.90 23.62 -14.91
C LEU A 118 11.84 22.62 -14.48
N TYR A 119 12.23 21.35 -14.29
CA TYR A 119 11.29 20.34 -13.82
C TYR A 119 10.95 20.50 -12.35
N ARG A 120 9.69 20.30 -12.06
CA ARG A 120 9.15 20.10 -10.70
C ARG A 120 8.97 18.61 -10.48
N TYR A 121 8.99 18.19 -9.23
CA TYR A 121 8.73 16.80 -8.88
C TYR A 121 7.75 16.72 -7.72
N TRP A 122 7.05 15.62 -7.70
CA TRP A 122 6.21 15.21 -6.59
C TRP A 122 6.46 13.73 -6.30
N HIS A 123 6.49 13.40 -5.04
CA HIS A 123 6.56 12.02 -4.60
C HIS A 123 5.69 11.82 -3.36
N MET A 124 5.16 10.63 -3.23
CA MET A 124 4.55 10.15 -2.01
C MET A 124 5.47 9.10 -1.41
N SER A 125 6.11 9.41 -0.30
CA SER A 125 6.85 8.46 0.51
C SER A 125 6.06 8.17 1.77
N THR A 126 6.14 6.94 2.25
CA THR A 126 5.83 6.68 3.65
C THR A 126 7.01 7.23 4.43
N GLY A 127 6.83 8.38 5.08
CA GLY A 127 7.92 9.02 5.82
C GLY A 127 8.50 8.08 6.87
N GLN A 128 9.82 8.04 7.00
CA GLN A 128 10.42 7.49 8.21
C GLN A 128 9.89 8.29 9.40
N PRO A 129 9.48 7.67 10.50
CA PRO A 129 9.12 8.40 11.70
C PRO A 129 10.39 9.10 12.20
N ASP A 130 10.28 10.38 12.40
CA ASP A 130 11.17 11.03 13.33
C ASP A 130 10.70 10.60 14.74
N PRO A 131 11.48 9.87 15.50
CA PRO A 131 11.10 9.44 16.85
C PRO A 131 10.74 10.62 17.76
N ASN A 132 11.10 11.85 17.38
CA ASN A 132 10.82 13.08 18.12
C ASN A 132 9.70 13.94 17.55
N ALA A 133 9.17 13.64 16.35
CA ALA A 133 8.24 14.51 15.64
C ALA A 133 6.89 13.88 15.25
N GLY A 134 6.64 12.63 15.61
CA GLY A 134 5.45 11.89 15.15
C GLY A 134 5.45 11.66 13.64
N TYR A 135 4.43 10.98 13.15
CA TYR A 135 4.29 10.65 11.74
C TYR A 135 4.20 11.90 10.87
N LYS A 136 5.13 12.05 9.95
CA LYS A 136 5.00 13.00 8.85
C LYS A 136 4.81 12.22 7.56
N MET A 137 3.59 12.16 7.06
CA MET A 137 3.34 11.88 5.66
C MET A 137 3.79 13.10 4.87
N TRP A 138 4.75 12.92 3.97
CA TRP A 138 5.20 13.96 3.08
C TRP A 138 4.51 13.80 1.73
N ALA A 139 3.40 14.50 1.54
CA ALA A 139 2.97 14.89 0.21
C ALA A 139 3.49 16.30 -0.02
N THR A 140 4.60 16.44 -0.69
CA THR A 140 5.08 17.76 -1.10
C THR A 140 4.46 18.09 -2.44
N ASP A 141 3.37 18.84 -2.41
CA ASP A 141 2.92 19.58 -3.58
C ASP A 141 3.92 20.71 -3.83
N ALA A 142 4.54 20.73 -5.02
CA ALA A 142 5.68 21.58 -5.35
C ALA A 142 5.35 23.06 -5.56
N ILE A 143 4.27 23.58 -4.99
CA ILE A 143 3.94 25.00 -4.98
C ILE A 143 4.45 25.67 -3.69
N GLY A 144 5.58 25.29 -3.18
CA GLY A 144 6.17 26.10 -2.11
C GLY A 144 7.14 25.43 -1.16
N VAL A 145 7.34 24.16 -1.20
CA VAL A 145 8.31 23.47 -0.35
C VAL A 145 9.21 22.55 -1.19
N ILE A 146 9.89 23.13 -2.17
CA ILE A 146 11.19 22.59 -2.58
C ILE A 146 12.24 23.18 -1.60
N ALA A 147 11.91 23.23 -0.36
CA ALA A 147 12.86 23.54 0.67
C ALA A 147 13.56 22.22 0.99
N GLU A 148 14.77 22.10 0.41
CA GLU A 148 15.83 21.33 1.04
C GLU A 148 15.68 19.81 1.06
N LEU A 149 15.60 19.17 -0.10
CA LEU A 149 16.33 17.93 -0.22
C LEU A 149 17.80 18.30 -0.21
N ASN A 150 18.40 18.30 0.96
CA ASN A 150 19.85 18.42 1.08
C ASN A 150 20.49 17.35 0.21
N GLN A 151 21.54 17.70 -0.55
CA GLN A 151 22.31 16.81 -1.41
C GLN A 151 22.92 15.59 -0.70
N SER A 152 22.74 15.48 0.61
CA SER A 152 23.27 14.43 1.48
C SER A 152 22.22 13.45 1.99
N GLU A 153 20.95 13.57 1.60
CA GLU A 153 19.94 12.61 2.04
C GLU A 153 20.06 11.30 1.26
N PRO A 154 19.95 10.16 1.95
CA PRO A 154 19.95 8.86 1.27
C PRO A 154 18.74 8.73 0.33
N PRO A 155 18.81 7.86 -0.69
CA PRO A 155 17.68 7.56 -1.56
C PRO A 155 16.44 7.24 -0.73
N LYS A 156 15.28 7.81 -1.12
CA LYS A 156 14.01 7.58 -0.40
C LYS A 156 13.16 6.59 -1.17
N PRO A 157 12.70 5.51 -0.55
CA PRO A 157 11.73 4.63 -1.15
C PRO A 157 10.38 5.34 -1.31
N LEU A 158 9.76 5.22 -2.47
CA LEU A 158 8.53 5.89 -2.85
C LEU A 158 7.46 4.90 -3.31
N VAL A 159 6.20 5.25 -3.06
CA VAL A 159 5.05 4.55 -3.64
C VAL A 159 4.71 5.13 -5.01
N TYR A 160 4.71 6.46 -5.13
CA TYR A 160 4.40 7.18 -6.36
C TYR A 160 5.40 8.32 -6.57
N GLY A 161 5.73 8.60 -7.83
CA GLY A 161 6.57 9.73 -8.17
C GLY A 161 6.35 10.23 -9.59
N ALA A 162 6.34 11.55 -9.76
CA ALA A 162 6.26 12.21 -11.05
C ALA A 162 7.12 13.46 -11.10
N ILE A 163 7.61 13.78 -12.29
CA ILE A 163 8.34 15.01 -12.62
C ILE A 163 7.67 15.69 -13.79
N TRP A 164 7.58 17.02 -13.79
CA TRP A 164 6.93 17.77 -14.87
C TRP A 164 7.51 19.17 -15.06
N ASN A 165 7.32 19.73 -16.27
CA ASN A 165 7.73 21.08 -16.63
C ASN A 165 6.64 21.88 -17.37
N ASN A 166 5.37 21.55 -17.18
CA ASN A 166 4.20 22.09 -17.86
C ASN A 166 4.04 21.70 -19.35
N GLN A 167 4.97 20.99 -19.94
CA GLN A 167 4.87 20.46 -21.32
C GLN A 167 4.75 18.93 -21.34
N VAL A 168 5.38 18.28 -20.38
CA VAL A 168 5.29 16.83 -20.17
C VAL A 168 5.37 16.53 -18.68
N CYS A 169 4.58 15.55 -18.25
CA CYS A 169 4.67 14.95 -16.91
C CYS A 169 5.15 13.51 -17.09
N ALA A 170 6.36 13.22 -16.60
CA ALA A 170 6.95 11.89 -16.66
C ALA A 170 6.90 11.20 -15.30
N PHE A 171 6.66 9.89 -15.29
CA PHE A 171 6.54 9.12 -14.07
C PHE A 171 7.03 7.69 -14.24
N VAL A 172 7.27 7.05 -13.10
CA VAL A 172 7.50 5.61 -12.99
C VAL A 172 6.49 5.06 -12.01
N ASP A 173 5.79 4.01 -12.39
CA ASP A 173 4.82 3.31 -11.56
C ASP A 173 5.04 1.80 -11.62
N SER A 174 4.52 1.05 -10.65
CA SER A 174 4.71 -0.40 -10.59
C SER A 174 3.58 -1.09 -9.84
N ASN A 175 3.30 -2.33 -10.23
CA ASN A 175 2.41 -3.21 -9.49
C ASN A 175 3.02 -3.79 -8.20
N TYR A 176 4.30 -3.49 -7.92
CA TYR A 176 4.97 -3.99 -6.72
C TYR A 176 4.43 -3.28 -5.47
N PRO A 177 3.99 -4.03 -4.46
CA PRO A 177 3.20 -3.46 -3.35
C PRO A 177 3.99 -2.56 -2.41
N LEU A 178 5.33 -2.59 -2.44
CA LEU A 178 6.15 -1.87 -1.48
C LEU A 178 7.26 -1.09 -2.16
N PHE A 179 7.23 0.23 -1.97
CA PHE A 179 8.32 1.09 -2.36
C PHE A 179 8.93 0.74 -3.72
N PRO A 180 8.11 0.65 -4.78
CA PRO A 180 8.57 0.15 -6.07
C PRO A 180 9.66 1.02 -6.69
N ILE A 181 9.79 2.26 -6.24
CA ILE A 181 10.63 3.27 -6.85
C ILE A 181 11.53 3.90 -5.79
N ILE A 182 12.79 4.07 -6.13
CA ILE A 182 13.75 4.89 -5.38
C ILE A 182 13.93 6.20 -6.13
N HIS A 183 13.63 7.32 -5.47
CA HIS A 183 13.88 8.64 -5.99
C HIS A 183 15.13 9.21 -5.37
N GLN A 184 15.98 9.81 -6.21
CA GLN A 184 17.19 10.49 -5.79
C GLN A 184 17.38 11.79 -6.58
N ARG A 185 17.72 12.85 -5.89
CA ARG A 185 18.26 14.06 -6.50
C ARG A 185 19.77 13.96 -6.43
N THR A 186 20.42 13.67 -7.56
CA THR A 186 21.87 13.46 -7.61
C THR A 186 22.64 14.77 -7.71
N THR A 187 22.05 15.81 -8.31
CA THR A 187 22.56 17.18 -8.37
C THR A 187 21.42 18.18 -8.25
N GLU A 188 21.71 19.50 -8.24
CA GLU A 188 20.66 20.53 -8.29
C GLU A 188 19.77 20.44 -9.54
N GLU A 189 20.25 19.80 -10.60
CA GLU A 189 19.59 19.74 -11.90
C GLU A 189 19.20 18.31 -12.33
N THR A 190 19.58 17.28 -11.56
CA THR A 190 19.35 15.89 -11.96
C THR A 190 18.46 15.14 -10.99
N TYR A 191 17.35 14.62 -11.50
CA TYR A 191 16.42 13.74 -10.80
C TYR A 191 16.49 12.34 -11.39
N THR A 192 16.55 11.35 -10.53
CA THR A 192 16.61 9.94 -10.91
C THR A 192 15.50 9.18 -10.23
N MET A 193 14.75 8.38 -10.99
CA MET A 193 13.85 7.37 -10.48
C MET A 193 14.40 6.00 -10.86
N ALA A 194 14.71 5.19 -9.88
CA ALA A 194 15.19 3.82 -10.06
C ALA A 194 14.15 2.83 -9.54
N LEU A 195 14.22 1.59 -10.01
CA LEU A 195 13.44 0.51 -9.42
C LEU A 195 14.10 0.05 -8.12
N ASN A 196 13.28 -0.23 -7.14
CA ASN A 196 13.75 -0.87 -5.91
C ASN A 196 13.94 -2.37 -6.11
N THR A 197 14.51 -3.05 -5.14
CA THR A 197 14.65 -4.51 -5.16
C THR A 197 13.27 -5.17 -5.15
N TYR A 198 13.00 -5.99 -6.16
CA TYR A 198 11.81 -6.81 -6.24
C TYR A 198 12.03 -8.14 -5.52
N GLN A 199 11.23 -8.40 -4.51
CA GLN A 199 11.21 -9.71 -3.85
C GLN A 199 10.35 -10.66 -4.68
N TYR A 200 10.99 -11.63 -5.33
CA TYR A 200 10.32 -12.64 -6.14
C TYR A 200 9.69 -13.74 -5.27
N ARG A 201 10.41 -14.13 -4.21
CA ARG A 201 9.97 -15.17 -3.29
C ARG A 201 10.12 -14.72 -1.85
N VAL A 202 9.06 -14.94 -1.07
CA VAL A 202 9.02 -14.60 0.35
C VAL A 202 8.50 -15.80 1.13
N ARG A 203 9.32 -16.36 2.02
CA ARG A 203 8.99 -17.58 2.77
C ARG A 203 8.42 -18.70 1.91
N GLY A 204 8.98 -18.90 0.72
CA GLY A 204 8.56 -19.90 -0.25
C GLY A 204 7.36 -19.54 -1.11
N LYS A 205 6.63 -18.47 -0.82
CA LYS A 205 5.59 -17.94 -1.69
C LYS A 205 6.21 -17.12 -2.82
N VAL A 206 5.77 -17.35 -4.04
CA VAL A 206 6.13 -16.56 -5.21
C VAL A 206 5.18 -15.38 -5.33
N LEU A 207 5.73 -14.18 -5.44
CA LEU A 207 4.95 -12.96 -5.63
C LEU A 207 4.46 -12.81 -7.08
N PRO A 208 3.43 -11.99 -7.33
CA PRO A 208 3.03 -11.62 -8.69
C PRO A 208 4.21 -11.07 -9.48
N MET A 209 4.29 -11.41 -10.77
CA MET A 209 5.37 -10.91 -11.63
C MET A 209 5.38 -9.40 -11.66
N LEU A 210 6.59 -8.83 -11.61
CA LEU A 210 6.79 -7.38 -11.63
C LEU A 210 6.34 -6.79 -12.95
N GLU A 211 5.58 -5.71 -12.87
CA GLU A 211 5.20 -4.87 -13.98
C GLU A 211 5.48 -3.41 -13.62
N VAL A 212 6.23 -2.73 -14.49
CA VAL A 212 6.63 -1.34 -14.31
C VAL A 212 6.16 -0.55 -15.51
N THR A 213 5.60 0.64 -15.27
CA THR A 213 5.21 1.59 -16.31
C THR A 213 6.06 2.84 -16.20
N VAL A 214 6.71 3.21 -17.29
CA VAL A 214 7.35 4.53 -17.46
C VAL A 214 6.49 5.33 -18.43
N GLY A 215 5.86 6.40 -17.96
CA GLY A 215 4.91 7.16 -18.74
C GLY A 215 5.29 8.62 -18.92
N PHE A 216 4.77 9.20 -20.04
CA PHE A 216 5.02 10.59 -20.44
C PHE A 216 3.68 11.23 -20.84
N LEU A 217 3.05 11.95 -19.93
CA LEU A 217 1.73 12.54 -20.12
C LEU A 217 1.85 13.96 -20.66
N GLY A 218 1.03 14.28 -21.65
CA GLY A 218 0.68 15.65 -21.98
C GLY A 218 -0.43 16.18 -21.07
N ASP A 219 -1.05 17.28 -21.49
CA ASP A 219 -2.28 17.79 -20.86
C ASP A 219 -3.46 16.86 -21.13
N ILE A 220 -3.85 16.08 -20.13
CA ILE A 220 -5.02 15.19 -20.20
C ILE A 220 -6.23 15.73 -19.44
N ASN A 221 -6.05 16.76 -18.62
CA ASN A 221 -7.11 17.42 -17.87
C ASN A 221 -7.70 18.63 -18.60
N GLY A 222 -7.04 19.12 -19.67
CA GLY A 222 -7.49 20.20 -20.53
C GLY A 222 -7.18 21.60 -20.01
N ASP A 223 -6.27 21.74 -19.04
CA ASP A 223 -5.87 23.03 -18.47
C ASP A 223 -4.70 23.71 -19.24
N GLN A 224 -4.25 23.10 -20.32
CA GLN A 224 -3.16 23.50 -21.20
C GLN A 224 -1.75 23.36 -20.58
N LEU A 225 -1.63 22.60 -19.49
CA LEU A 225 -0.38 22.33 -18.81
C LEU A 225 -0.25 20.83 -18.54
N ALA A 226 0.90 20.25 -18.83
CA ALA A 226 1.21 18.90 -18.37
C ALA A 226 1.82 18.99 -16.96
N ASN A 227 1.09 18.50 -15.97
CA ASN A 227 1.43 18.70 -14.56
C ASN A 227 1.01 17.53 -13.66
N LEU A 228 1.11 17.71 -12.34
CA LEU A 228 0.73 16.72 -11.35
C LEU A 228 -0.75 16.30 -11.44
N SER A 229 -1.65 17.20 -11.89
CA SER A 229 -3.08 16.87 -12.01
C SER A 229 -3.30 15.82 -13.08
N ASP A 230 -2.51 15.83 -14.17
CA ASP A 230 -2.56 14.80 -15.22
C ASP A 230 -2.11 13.44 -14.68
N TYR A 231 -1.02 13.41 -13.91
CA TYR A 231 -0.58 12.18 -13.26
C TYR A 231 -1.61 11.63 -12.27
N ARG A 232 -2.25 12.49 -11.47
CA ARG A 232 -3.35 12.10 -10.57
C ARG A 232 -4.55 11.52 -11.33
N LEU A 233 -4.89 12.11 -12.48
CA LEU A 233 -5.94 11.56 -13.34
C LEU A 233 -5.53 10.21 -13.94
N TRP A 234 -4.27 10.05 -14.33
CA TRP A 234 -3.75 8.79 -14.82
C TRP A 234 -3.83 7.70 -13.75
N ILE A 235 -3.33 7.95 -12.54
CA ILE A 235 -3.44 7.03 -11.39
C ILE A 235 -4.90 6.65 -11.16
N ASN A 236 -5.80 7.63 -11.11
CA ASN A 236 -7.22 7.37 -10.86
C ASN A 236 -7.89 6.51 -11.94
N ARG A 237 -7.38 6.49 -13.17
CA ARG A 237 -7.86 5.61 -14.23
C ARG A 237 -7.35 4.18 -14.07
N SER A 238 -6.13 4.05 -13.59
CA SER A 238 -5.44 2.76 -13.39
C SER A 238 -5.85 2.08 -12.08
N CYS A 239 -6.21 2.87 -11.06
CA CYS A 239 -6.65 2.35 -9.77
C CYS A 239 -7.98 1.62 -9.91
N PRO A 240 -8.07 0.35 -9.47
CA PRO A 240 -9.34 -0.33 -9.32
C PRO A 240 -10.28 0.51 -8.44
N LYS A 241 -11.53 0.56 -8.83
CA LYS A 241 -12.55 1.24 -8.02
C LYS A 241 -12.85 0.38 -6.80
N GLY A 242 -12.82 1.00 -5.63
CA GLY A 242 -13.27 0.36 -4.41
C GLY A 242 -14.75 -0.06 -4.45
N ASP A 243 -15.21 -0.77 -3.43
CA ASP A 243 -16.59 -1.23 -3.35
C ASP A 243 -17.57 -0.03 -3.33
N SER A 244 -18.55 -0.08 -4.21
CA SER A 244 -19.58 0.96 -4.34
C SER A 244 -20.39 1.18 -3.05
N LEU A 245 -20.44 0.18 -2.17
CA LEU A 245 -21.06 0.26 -0.85
C LEU A 245 -20.64 1.51 -0.07
N TYR A 246 -19.38 1.93 -0.22
CA TYR A 246 -18.83 3.04 0.56
C TYR A 246 -18.95 4.40 -0.12
N TYR A 247 -19.25 4.48 -1.43
CA TYR A 247 -19.29 5.77 -2.13
C TYR A 247 -20.49 6.62 -1.72
N ASP A 248 -21.66 6.00 -1.64
CA ASP A 248 -22.91 6.72 -1.42
C ASP A 248 -23.40 6.67 0.02
N ALA A 249 -22.70 5.94 0.89
CA ALA A 249 -23.10 5.78 2.28
C ALA A 249 -22.52 6.86 3.20
N VAL A 250 -23.34 7.33 4.11
CA VAL A 250 -22.88 8.13 5.27
C VAL A 250 -22.17 7.19 6.23
N LYS A 251 -20.93 7.51 6.58
CA LYS A 251 -20.08 6.68 7.47
C LYS A 251 -19.80 7.40 8.76
N TYR A 252 -19.98 6.71 9.89
CA TYR A 252 -19.67 7.26 11.21
C TYR A 252 -19.41 6.15 12.23
N LYS A 253 -18.69 6.50 13.29
CA LYS A 253 -18.43 5.63 14.44
C LYS A 253 -19.39 5.95 15.58
N ILE A 254 -19.86 4.92 16.26
CA ILE A 254 -20.52 5.03 17.57
C ILE A 254 -19.61 4.38 18.58
N LEU A 255 -19.11 5.19 19.49
CA LEU A 255 -18.31 4.73 20.60
C LEU A 255 -19.22 4.20 21.69
N MET A 256 -19.06 2.94 22.05
CA MET A 256 -19.91 2.25 23.00
C MET A 256 -19.24 2.11 24.38
N HIS A 257 -18.04 1.59 24.41
CA HIS A 257 -17.34 1.36 25.67
C HIS A 257 -15.82 1.43 25.52
N TYR A 258 -15.15 2.09 26.44
CA TYR A 258 -13.70 2.09 26.59
C TYR A 258 -13.23 1.18 27.71
N ALA A 259 -12.07 0.56 27.52
CA ALA A 259 -11.38 -0.16 28.58
C ALA A 259 -10.76 0.78 29.63
N PRO A 260 -10.46 0.28 30.84
CA PRO A 260 -9.67 1.03 31.81
C PRO A 260 -8.29 1.46 31.25
N PRO A 261 -7.73 2.65 31.62
CA PRO A 261 -8.17 3.50 32.75
C PRO A 261 -9.32 4.45 32.43
N ASP A 262 -9.65 4.62 31.15
CA ASP A 262 -10.70 5.56 30.71
C ASP A 262 -12.08 4.89 30.66
N ALA A 263 -12.25 3.83 31.45
CA ALA A 263 -13.44 2.98 31.43
C ALA A 263 -14.74 3.75 31.57
N GLY A 264 -15.66 3.47 30.67
CA GLY A 264 -17.03 3.99 30.72
C GLY A 264 -17.81 3.65 29.47
N SER A 265 -19.11 3.43 29.65
CA SER A 265 -20.06 3.39 28.55
C SER A 265 -20.30 4.79 28.03
N CYS A 266 -20.15 4.96 26.71
CA CYS A 266 -20.44 6.21 26.01
C CYS A 266 -21.83 6.17 25.37
N ALA A 267 -22.19 5.01 24.77
CA ALA A 267 -23.51 4.74 24.24
C ALA A 267 -23.85 3.25 24.41
N ASN A 268 -25.06 2.93 24.80
CA ASN A 268 -25.56 1.57 24.77
C ASN A 268 -26.28 1.26 23.45
N LEU A 269 -26.80 0.04 23.26
CA LEU A 269 -27.45 -0.38 22.03
C LEU A 269 -28.73 0.39 21.74
N GLU A 270 -29.50 0.78 22.75
CA GLU A 270 -30.72 1.56 22.58
C GLU A 270 -30.41 3.00 22.11
N GLU A 271 -29.45 3.64 22.75
CA GLU A 271 -28.95 4.97 22.34
C GLU A 271 -28.35 4.94 20.95
N SER A 272 -27.67 3.86 20.60
CA SER A 272 -27.12 3.66 19.24
C SER A 272 -28.23 3.56 18.20
N GLU A 273 -29.32 2.85 18.46
CA GLU A 273 -30.49 2.79 17.57
C GLU A 273 -31.11 4.18 17.36
N GLU A 274 -31.26 4.98 18.42
CA GLU A 274 -31.79 6.34 18.30
C GLU A 274 -30.85 7.27 17.49
N ILE A 275 -29.54 7.12 17.60
CA ILE A 275 -28.57 7.85 16.77
C ILE A 275 -28.73 7.45 15.30
N ILE A 276 -28.79 6.16 14.99
CA ILE A 276 -28.93 5.64 13.63
C ILE A 276 -30.23 6.12 13.00
N LYS A 277 -31.32 6.04 13.72
CA LYS A 277 -32.63 6.56 13.32
C LYS A 277 -32.62 8.06 13.07
N ALA A 278 -31.97 8.84 13.94
CA ALA A 278 -31.83 10.28 13.76
C ALA A 278 -31.03 10.60 12.49
N MET A 279 -29.93 9.92 12.25
CA MET A 279 -29.12 10.06 11.03
C MET A 279 -29.91 9.69 9.78
N PHE A 280 -30.72 8.62 9.81
CA PHE A 280 -31.62 8.26 8.71
C PHE A 280 -32.56 9.42 8.33
N HIS A 281 -33.17 10.07 9.33
CA HIS A 281 -34.06 11.20 9.09
C HIS A 281 -33.33 12.48 8.65
N ILE A 282 -32.15 12.77 9.22
CA ILE A 282 -31.36 13.95 8.84
C ILE A 282 -30.84 13.86 7.42
N THR A 283 -30.51 12.65 6.97
CA THR A 283 -29.96 12.39 5.63
C THR A 283 -31.02 12.06 4.59
N ASP A 284 -32.31 12.14 4.93
CA ASP A 284 -33.42 11.75 4.06
C ASP A 284 -33.31 10.31 3.53
N GLY A 285 -32.85 9.40 4.39
CA GLY A 285 -32.78 7.97 4.11
C GLY A 285 -31.57 7.51 3.30
N LEU A 286 -30.50 8.31 3.20
CA LEU A 286 -29.27 7.86 2.56
C LEU A 286 -28.74 6.56 3.21
N PRO A 287 -28.05 5.69 2.45
CA PRO A 287 -27.38 4.53 3.00
C PRO A 287 -26.40 4.91 4.12
N GLN A 288 -26.30 4.08 5.13
CA GLN A 288 -25.43 4.31 6.29
C GLN A 288 -24.52 3.11 6.54
N ILE A 289 -23.27 3.36 6.92
CA ILE A 289 -22.36 2.36 7.48
C ILE A 289 -21.93 2.85 8.85
N ILE A 290 -22.26 2.07 9.87
CA ILE A 290 -22.02 2.41 11.25
C ILE A 290 -20.92 1.51 11.82
N TYR A 291 -19.85 2.12 12.29
CA TYR A 291 -18.78 1.40 12.98
C TYR A 291 -19.04 1.44 14.48
N LEU A 292 -19.44 0.30 15.06
CA LEU A 292 -19.54 0.15 16.50
C LEU A 292 -18.15 -0.08 17.09
N VAL A 293 -17.78 0.67 18.11
CA VAL A 293 -16.46 0.64 18.74
C VAL A 293 -16.59 0.27 20.22
N GLY A 294 -15.93 -0.81 20.64
CA GLY A 294 -15.98 -1.27 22.02
C GLY A 294 -17.24 -2.08 22.35
N GLN A 295 -17.83 -2.71 21.35
CA GLN A 295 -19.02 -3.56 21.51
C GLN A 295 -18.72 -4.93 22.14
N GLN A 296 -17.46 -5.39 22.07
CA GLN A 296 -17.01 -6.66 22.61
C GLN A 296 -16.80 -6.62 24.14
N VAL A 297 -16.81 -7.79 24.75
CA VAL A 297 -16.40 -7.95 26.17
C VAL A 297 -15.02 -7.33 26.36
N GLY A 298 -14.89 -6.50 27.41
CA GLY A 298 -13.67 -5.74 27.70
C GLY A 298 -13.60 -4.35 27.06
N GLY A 299 -14.50 -4.05 26.12
CA GLY A 299 -14.56 -2.74 25.46
C GLY A 299 -13.42 -2.49 24.45
N HIS A 300 -13.37 -1.28 23.91
CA HIS A 300 -12.29 -0.83 23.04
C HIS A 300 -10.97 -0.77 23.80
N ASP A 301 -9.90 -1.27 23.21
CA ASP A 301 -8.54 -1.35 23.77
C ASP A 301 -8.42 -2.12 25.10
N GLY A 302 -9.28 -3.12 25.31
CA GLY A 302 -9.34 -3.82 26.59
C GLY A 302 -8.78 -5.23 26.62
N THR A 303 -9.11 -6.04 25.60
CA THR A 303 -8.85 -7.48 25.61
C THR A 303 -8.20 -8.02 24.35
N TYR A 304 -7.80 -7.19 23.42
CA TYR A 304 -7.09 -7.66 22.24
C TYR A 304 -5.83 -8.45 22.61
N PRO A 305 -5.48 -9.49 21.90
CA PRO A 305 -6.04 -9.97 20.65
C PRO A 305 -7.26 -10.92 20.80
N THR A 306 -7.82 -11.11 22.00
CA THR A 306 -9.05 -11.88 22.16
C THR A 306 -10.23 -11.13 21.55
N LEU A 307 -10.85 -11.72 20.55
CA LEU A 307 -12.00 -11.15 19.82
C LEU A 307 -13.33 -11.80 20.24
N GLY A 308 -13.31 -13.03 20.71
CA GLY A 308 -14.47 -13.75 21.22
C GLY A 308 -15.01 -13.22 22.56
N GLY A 309 -15.97 -13.93 23.13
CA GLY A 309 -16.55 -13.60 24.43
C GLY A 309 -17.86 -12.81 24.39
N GLY A 310 -18.31 -12.41 23.18
CA GLY A 310 -19.62 -11.82 22.97
C GLY A 310 -19.72 -10.33 23.25
N THR A 311 -20.95 -9.85 23.38
CA THR A 311 -21.29 -8.43 23.58
C THR A 311 -20.95 -7.99 24.99
N ASN A 312 -20.40 -6.79 25.14
CA ASN A 312 -20.14 -6.18 26.43
C ASN A 312 -21.48 -6.01 27.20
N PRO A 313 -21.64 -6.61 28.42
CA PRO A 313 -22.88 -6.58 29.16
C PRO A 313 -23.30 -5.18 29.62
N GLU A 314 -22.37 -4.21 29.66
CA GLU A 314 -22.71 -2.82 30.05
C GLU A 314 -23.43 -2.06 28.93
N ILE A 315 -23.31 -2.51 27.67
CA ILE A 315 -23.99 -1.85 26.55
C ILE A 315 -25.26 -2.55 26.09
N GLY A 316 -25.44 -3.81 26.44
CA GLY A 316 -26.63 -4.60 26.07
C GLY A 316 -26.36 -6.10 25.98
N THR A 317 -27.22 -6.81 25.28
CA THR A 317 -27.15 -8.26 25.09
C THR A 317 -26.88 -8.61 23.62
N GLU A 318 -26.40 -9.81 23.35
CA GLU A 318 -26.23 -10.34 21.98
C GLU A 318 -27.56 -10.35 21.21
N GLU A 319 -28.64 -10.73 21.85
CA GLU A 319 -29.97 -10.70 21.22
C GLU A 319 -30.39 -9.28 20.84
N HIS A 320 -30.13 -8.28 21.70
CA HIS A 320 -30.39 -6.87 21.38
C HIS A 320 -29.53 -6.38 20.23
N LEU A 321 -28.25 -6.76 20.18
CA LEU A 321 -27.36 -6.41 19.08
C LEU A 321 -27.81 -7.00 17.73
N LYS A 322 -28.30 -8.24 17.76
CA LYS A 322 -28.88 -8.90 16.59
C LYS A 322 -30.14 -8.17 16.11
N GLN A 323 -31.05 -7.83 17.01
CA GLN A 323 -32.26 -7.05 16.71
C GLN A 323 -31.92 -5.66 16.16
N LEU A 324 -30.91 -5.01 16.71
CA LEU A 324 -30.40 -3.75 16.18
C LEU A 324 -29.87 -3.90 14.72
N SER A 325 -29.10 -4.95 14.46
CA SER A 325 -28.59 -5.23 13.10
C SER A 325 -29.74 -5.46 12.10
N GLU A 326 -30.76 -6.20 12.48
CA GLU A 326 -31.94 -6.42 11.66
C GLU A 326 -32.72 -5.11 11.43
N SER A 327 -32.97 -4.32 12.50
CA SER A 327 -33.62 -3.01 12.40
C SER A 327 -32.84 -2.03 11.51
N CYS A 328 -31.51 -2.03 11.56
CA CYS A 328 -30.66 -1.21 10.72
C CYS A 328 -30.91 -1.49 9.24
N GLN A 329 -30.95 -2.76 8.86
CA GLN A 329 -31.13 -3.16 7.46
C GLN A 329 -32.57 -2.92 6.98
N GLU A 330 -33.57 -3.28 7.80
CA GLU A 330 -34.98 -3.22 7.40
C GLU A 330 -35.58 -1.82 7.44
N LYS A 331 -35.16 -0.98 8.41
CA LYS A 331 -35.84 0.30 8.69
C LYS A 331 -35.00 1.52 8.39
N TYR A 332 -33.67 1.43 8.52
CA TYR A 332 -32.80 2.61 8.53
C TYR A 332 -31.82 2.65 7.37
N ASN A 333 -31.95 1.75 6.38
CA ASN A 333 -31.00 1.64 5.24
C ASN A 333 -29.53 1.67 5.72
N ALA A 334 -29.25 0.88 6.76
CA ALA A 334 -28.01 0.94 7.50
C ALA A 334 -27.35 -0.44 7.62
N ILE A 335 -26.03 -0.47 7.59
CA ILE A 335 -25.22 -1.67 7.82
C ILE A 335 -24.35 -1.43 9.05
N LEU A 336 -24.39 -2.35 9.99
CA LEU A 336 -23.44 -2.36 11.10
C LEU A 336 -22.11 -2.95 10.64
N SER A 337 -21.04 -2.22 10.92
CA SER A 337 -19.66 -2.66 10.87
C SER A 337 -19.12 -2.66 12.29
N TYR A 338 -18.22 -3.56 12.58
CA TYR A 338 -17.66 -3.71 13.91
C TYR A 338 -16.19 -3.34 13.89
N HIS A 339 -15.80 -2.47 14.83
CA HIS A 339 -14.40 -2.11 14.99
C HIS A 339 -13.68 -3.22 15.75
N CYS A 340 -12.63 -3.73 15.15
CA CYS A 340 -11.83 -4.82 15.67
C CYS A 340 -10.36 -4.51 15.46
N ASN A 341 -9.52 -4.96 16.35
CA ASN A 341 -8.06 -4.81 16.26
C ASN A 341 -7.41 -6.19 16.39
N ILE A 342 -6.53 -6.54 15.48
CA ILE A 342 -5.91 -7.86 15.38
C ILE A 342 -4.40 -7.85 15.64
N ASP A 343 -3.80 -6.68 15.76
CA ASP A 343 -2.37 -6.52 15.97
C ASP A 343 -2.00 -5.98 17.35
N ASP A 344 -2.92 -5.30 18.03
CA ASP A 344 -2.72 -4.89 19.40
C ASP A 344 -2.91 -6.06 20.38
N ALA A 345 -2.04 -6.14 21.37
CA ALA A 345 -2.10 -7.20 22.35
C ALA A 345 -1.90 -6.67 23.78
N TYR A 346 -2.87 -7.01 24.63
CA TYR A 346 -2.85 -6.68 26.06
C TYR A 346 -2.51 -7.90 26.88
N ARG A 347 -1.62 -7.75 27.87
CA ARG A 347 -1.15 -8.87 28.70
C ARG A 347 -2.24 -9.56 29.53
N ASN A 348 -3.36 -8.92 29.73
CA ASN A 348 -4.54 -9.47 30.40
C ASN A 348 -5.48 -10.21 29.44
N SER A 349 -5.19 -10.23 28.17
CA SER A 349 -5.95 -10.98 27.17
C SER A 349 -5.76 -12.48 27.34
N GLN A 350 -6.83 -13.25 27.09
CA GLN A 350 -6.77 -14.71 27.12
C GLN A 350 -5.88 -15.28 26.02
N ASP A 351 -5.86 -14.64 24.85
CA ASP A 351 -5.07 -15.04 23.68
C ASP A 351 -3.70 -14.33 23.63
N TRP A 352 -3.26 -13.73 24.75
CA TRP A 352 -1.93 -13.20 24.85
C TRP A 352 -0.89 -14.30 24.66
N ASP A 353 0.03 -14.11 23.73
CA ASP A 353 1.17 -15.01 23.52
C ASP A 353 2.44 -14.24 23.20
N HIS A 354 3.43 -14.34 24.06
CA HIS A 354 4.71 -13.64 23.92
C HIS A 354 5.52 -14.07 22.67
N ARG A 355 5.18 -15.20 22.05
CA ARG A 355 5.84 -15.66 20.82
C ARG A 355 5.55 -14.75 19.63
N TYR A 356 4.45 -14.02 19.67
CA TYR A 356 3.99 -13.12 18.61
C TYR A 356 4.35 -11.66 18.87
N VAL A 357 4.95 -11.36 20.02
CA VAL A 357 5.29 -9.99 20.39
C VAL A 357 6.40 -9.44 19.49
N VAL A 358 6.16 -8.27 18.91
CA VAL A 358 7.18 -7.54 18.19
C VAL A 358 8.16 -6.92 19.17
N GLU A 359 9.45 -7.22 19.02
CA GLU A 359 10.51 -6.50 19.71
C GLU A 359 10.70 -5.12 19.07
N SER A 360 10.82 -4.10 19.88
CA SER A 360 11.21 -2.78 19.37
C SER A 360 12.64 -2.85 18.81
N GLY A 361 13.04 -1.89 17.98
CA GLY A 361 14.40 -1.81 17.46
C GLY A 361 15.51 -1.75 18.53
N ASN A 362 15.14 -1.71 19.82
CA ASN A 362 16.04 -1.85 20.96
C ASN A 362 15.93 -3.27 21.51
N PRO A 363 17.01 -4.06 21.52
CA PRO A 363 16.99 -5.43 22.04
C PRO A 363 16.45 -5.50 23.47
N GLY A 364 15.44 -6.33 23.69
CA GLY A 364 14.80 -6.55 24.99
C GLY A 364 13.67 -5.56 25.34
N GLU A 365 13.34 -4.63 24.47
CA GLU A 365 12.15 -3.78 24.60
C GLU A 365 11.07 -4.25 23.64
N ASN A 366 9.84 -4.40 24.13
CA ASN A 366 8.69 -4.71 23.28
C ASN A 366 8.24 -3.43 22.55
N ALA A 367 7.78 -3.57 21.31
CA ALA A 367 7.14 -2.47 20.60
C ALA A 367 5.82 -2.12 21.31
N LEU A 368 5.80 -0.96 21.98
CA LEU A 368 4.63 -0.45 22.68
C LEU A 368 3.83 0.46 21.74
N ASN A 369 2.56 0.20 21.65
CA ASN A 369 1.61 1.12 21.03
C ASN A 369 1.38 2.35 21.94
N VAL A 370 0.79 3.41 21.38
CA VAL A 370 0.46 4.67 22.05
C VAL A 370 -0.40 4.48 23.30
N HIS A 371 -1.23 3.43 23.32
CA HIS A 371 -2.11 3.07 24.44
C HIS A 371 -1.52 2.03 25.41
N GLY A 372 -0.25 1.67 25.26
CA GLY A 372 0.41 0.70 26.12
C GLY A 372 0.14 -0.77 25.78
N SER A 373 -0.53 -1.05 24.66
CA SER A 373 -0.60 -2.38 24.05
C SER A 373 0.76 -2.71 23.43
N ILE A 374 0.98 -4.00 23.22
CA ILE A 374 2.17 -4.52 22.55
C ILE A 374 1.70 -5.08 21.21
N SER A 375 2.38 -4.74 20.13
CA SER A 375 2.02 -5.25 18.81
C SER A 375 2.42 -6.72 18.65
N HIS A 376 1.54 -7.51 18.06
CA HIS A 376 1.81 -8.87 17.59
C HIS A 376 2.12 -8.87 16.09
N THR A 377 2.93 -9.83 15.64
CA THR A 377 3.23 -10.03 14.22
C THR A 377 2.09 -10.78 13.53
N LEU A 378 1.57 -10.22 12.44
CA LEU A 378 0.46 -10.83 11.71
C LEU A 378 0.88 -12.05 10.87
N ASP A 379 2.08 -12.04 10.35
CA ASP A 379 2.61 -13.07 9.46
C ASP A 379 2.92 -14.41 10.15
N VAL A 380 3.20 -14.37 11.44
CA VAL A 380 3.48 -15.57 12.26
C VAL A 380 2.22 -16.09 12.93
N GLU A 381 1.27 -15.20 13.20
CA GLU A 381 0.04 -15.47 13.96
C GLU A 381 -1.19 -15.73 13.08
N THR A 382 -1.05 -15.78 11.77
CA THR A 382 -2.17 -15.77 10.81
C THR A 382 -3.22 -16.83 11.10
N ASP A 383 -2.85 -18.07 11.43
CA ASP A 383 -3.80 -19.15 11.74
C ASP A 383 -4.61 -18.85 13.02
N GLU A 384 -4.00 -18.26 14.03
CA GLU A 384 -4.67 -17.83 15.26
C GLU A 384 -5.57 -16.63 15.01
N ILE A 385 -5.20 -15.73 14.12
CA ILE A 385 -6.04 -14.60 13.70
C ILE A 385 -7.31 -15.12 13.02
N PHE A 386 -7.21 -16.10 12.13
CA PHE A 386 -8.37 -16.71 11.49
C PHE A 386 -9.31 -17.34 12.52
N ARG A 387 -8.79 -18.11 13.47
CA ARG A 387 -9.59 -18.70 14.55
C ARG A 387 -10.32 -17.60 15.34
N ARG A 388 -9.63 -16.55 15.75
CA ARG A 388 -10.22 -15.44 16.50
C ARG A 388 -11.26 -14.66 15.71
N LEU A 389 -11.03 -14.44 14.41
CA LEU A 389 -12.01 -13.81 13.52
C LEU A 389 -13.26 -14.70 13.34
N GLU A 390 -13.11 -16.03 13.26
CA GLU A 390 -14.27 -16.95 13.25
C GLU A 390 -15.08 -16.84 14.54
N GLU A 391 -14.45 -16.88 15.70
CA GLU A 391 -15.12 -16.66 16.98
C GLU A 391 -15.81 -15.30 17.07
N TYR A 392 -15.19 -14.25 16.51
CA TYR A 392 -15.78 -12.92 16.45
C TYR A 392 -17.04 -12.89 15.58
N MET A 393 -17.00 -13.54 14.43
CA MET A 393 -18.15 -13.63 13.52
C MET A 393 -19.29 -14.49 14.08
N GLU A 394 -19.00 -15.43 14.98
CA GLU A 394 -20.03 -16.17 15.72
C GLU A 394 -20.76 -15.28 16.75
N CYS A 395 -20.04 -14.34 17.36
CA CYS A 395 -20.56 -13.42 18.36
C CYS A 395 -21.29 -12.21 17.76
N PHE A 396 -20.86 -11.73 16.60
CA PHE A 396 -21.33 -10.48 16.03
C PHE A 396 -21.96 -10.70 14.64
N PRO A 397 -23.12 -10.09 14.33
CA PRO A 397 -23.82 -10.26 13.06
C PRO A 397 -23.13 -9.45 11.93
N ILE A 398 -21.92 -9.85 11.54
CA ILE A 398 -21.16 -9.24 10.44
C ILE A 398 -21.77 -9.70 9.12
N THR A 399 -22.30 -8.77 8.33
CA THR A 399 -23.00 -9.10 7.09
C THR A 399 -22.25 -8.73 5.82
N LYS A 400 -21.56 -7.61 5.80
CA LYS A 400 -20.89 -7.11 4.58
C LYS A 400 -19.58 -6.40 4.82
N THR A 401 -19.35 -5.86 6.00
CA THR A 401 -18.19 -5.01 6.27
C THR A 401 -17.67 -5.20 7.68
N LEU A 402 -16.34 -5.15 7.80
CA LEU A 402 -15.60 -5.20 9.06
C LEU A 402 -14.56 -4.08 9.05
N HIS A 403 -14.41 -3.41 10.17
CA HIS A 403 -13.33 -2.43 10.35
C HIS A 403 -12.20 -3.04 11.16
N LEU A 404 -11.07 -3.26 10.49
CA LEU A 404 -9.84 -3.69 11.12
C LEU A 404 -8.96 -2.46 11.36
N ASP A 405 -8.81 -2.11 12.62
CA ASP A 405 -7.90 -1.05 13.02
C ASP A 405 -6.44 -1.43 12.70
N ASN A 406 -5.60 -0.43 12.49
CA ASN A 406 -4.16 -0.60 12.31
C ASN A 406 -3.69 -1.47 11.12
N MET A 407 -4.56 -1.83 10.19
CA MET A 407 -4.20 -2.54 8.96
C MET A 407 -3.52 -1.60 7.95
N ARG A 408 -2.44 -0.94 8.36
CA ARG A 408 -1.71 0.05 7.56
C ARG A 408 -0.29 -0.41 7.31
N LEU A 409 0.26 -0.01 6.17
CA LEU A 409 1.68 -0.20 5.86
C LEU A 409 2.60 0.38 6.94
N THR A 410 2.24 1.54 7.49
CA THR A 410 3.00 2.16 8.57
C THR A 410 3.06 1.31 9.83
N ASN A 411 2.01 0.57 10.14
CA ASN A 411 2.00 -0.33 11.29
C ASN A 411 2.86 -1.58 11.02
N ALA A 412 2.83 -2.11 9.79
CA ALA A 412 3.76 -3.17 9.39
C ALA A 412 5.22 -2.70 9.51
N LEU A 413 5.52 -1.48 9.07
CA LEU A 413 6.85 -0.88 9.26
C LEU A 413 7.27 -0.79 10.72
N TYR A 414 6.35 -0.46 11.62
CA TYR A 414 6.65 -0.45 13.06
C TYR A 414 6.91 -1.83 13.61
N ARG A 415 6.06 -2.79 13.26
CA ARG A 415 6.18 -4.17 13.74
C ARG A 415 7.47 -4.84 13.28
N THR A 416 7.95 -4.48 12.12
CA THR A 416 9.14 -5.10 11.52
C THR A 416 10.44 -4.33 11.76
N GLY A 417 10.41 -3.28 12.59
CA GLY A 417 11.60 -2.47 12.88
C GLY A 417 12.15 -1.73 11.67
N TRP A 418 11.29 -1.44 10.66
CA TRP A 418 11.65 -0.75 9.40
C TRP A 418 12.54 -1.57 8.45
N GLU A 419 12.67 -2.85 8.68
CA GLU A 419 13.34 -3.73 7.72
C GLU A 419 12.40 -4.02 6.55
N GLU A 420 12.79 -3.64 5.34
CA GLU A 420 11.98 -3.77 4.13
C GLU A 420 11.47 -5.20 3.91
N ILE A 421 12.32 -6.20 4.09
CA ILE A 421 11.94 -7.59 3.92
C ILE A 421 10.90 -8.03 4.95
N GLY A 422 11.03 -7.60 6.20
CA GLY A 422 10.04 -7.88 7.24
C GLY A 422 8.68 -7.29 6.92
N VAL A 423 8.63 -6.08 6.34
CA VAL A 423 7.37 -5.46 5.88
C VAL A 423 6.73 -6.28 4.79
N ILE A 424 7.50 -6.76 3.81
CA ILE A 424 7.00 -7.60 2.72
C ILE A 424 6.49 -8.94 3.26
N GLU A 425 7.20 -9.55 4.19
CA GLU A 425 6.77 -10.78 4.84
C GLU A 425 5.43 -10.59 5.57
N GLU A 426 5.30 -9.51 6.33
CA GLU A 426 4.05 -9.22 7.03
C GLU A 426 2.89 -8.95 6.09
N LEU A 427 3.11 -8.23 4.99
CA LEU A 427 2.09 -8.01 3.98
C LEU A 427 1.66 -9.32 3.31
N VAL A 428 2.61 -10.08 2.79
CA VAL A 428 2.36 -11.26 1.96
C VAL A 428 1.90 -12.46 2.78
N CYS A 429 2.43 -12.62 3.98
CA CYS A 429 2.16 -13.77 4.83
C CYS A 429 1.11 -13.49 5.91
N GLY A 430 0.86 -12.24 6.25
CA GLY A 430 -0.09 -11.82 7.27
C GLY A 430 -1.29 -11.08 6.70
N LEU A 431 -1.10 -9.84 6.31
CA LEU A 431 -2.18 -8.92 5.96
C LEU A 431 -3.01 -9.38 4.75
N MET A 432 -2.36 -9.71 3.64
CA MET A 432 -3.08 -10.14 2.43
C MET A 432 -3.91 -11.41 2.64
N PRO A 433 -3.39 -12.48 3.23
CA PRO A 433 -4.20 -13.67 3.54
C PRO A 433 -5.40 -13.37 4.41
N ILE A 434 -5.31 -12.46 5.38
CA ILE A 434 -6.43 -12.07 6.23
C ILE A 434 -7.51 -11.36 5.42
N ILE A 435 -7.12 -10.43 4.56
CA ILE A 435 -8.07 -9.70 3.71
C ILE A 435 -8.72 -10.64 2.69
N GLU A 436 -7.94 -11.51 2.05
CA GLU A 436 -8.45 -12.52 1.10
C GLU A 436 -9.45 -13.45 1.78
N TRP A 437 -9.14 -13.92 2.97
CA TRP A 437 -10.02 -14.79 3.77
C TRP A 437 -11.37 -14.11 4.09
N LEU A 438 -11.38 -12.81 4.42
CA LEU A 438 -12.60 -12.02 4.63
C LEU A 438 -13.36 -11.81 3.31
N LYS A 439 -12.65 -11.52 2.22
CA LYS A 439 -13.22 -11.34 0.88
C LYS A 439 -13.92 -12.61 0.37
N GLU A 440 -13.36 -13.78 0.60
CA GLU A 440 -13.98 -15.08 0.28
C GLU A 440 -15.32 -15.26 1.00
N ARG A 441 -15.54 -14.57 2.11
CA ARG A 441 -16.79 -14.52 2.88
C ARG A 441 -17.68 -13.35 2.54
N GLU A 442 -17.39 -12.66 1.43
CA GLU A 442 -18.11 -11.46 0.98
C GLU A 442 -18.07 -10.30 2.00
N ILE A 443 -17.04 -10.26 2.84
CA ILE A 443 -16.81 -9.20 3.81
C ILE A 443 -15.76 -8.25 3.27
N THR A 444 -16.13 -6.98 3.09
CA THR A 444 -15.19 -5.92 2.74
C THR A 444 -14.57 -5.33 4.00
N VAL A 445 -13.29 -4.99 3.90
CA VAL A 445 -12.51 -4.45 5.02
C VAL A 445 -12.34 -2.96 4.89
N THR A 446 -12.49 -2.25 6.00
CA THR A 446 -12.02 -0.87 6.13
C THR A 446 -10.96 -0.79 7.21
N THR A 447 -10.09 0.21 7.13
CA THR A 447 -9.03 0.44 8.12
C THR A 447 -8.89 1.93 8.41
N GLU A 448 -8.17 2.29 9.45
CA GLU A 448 -7.86 3.68 9.75
C GLU A 448 -6.73 4.21 8.83
N GLY A 449 -6.99 5.36 8.22
CA GLY A 449 -6.01 6.10 7.44
C GLY A 449 -5.76 5.60 6.01
N HIS A 450 -5.26 6.52 5.19
CA HIS A 450 -4.84 6.27 3.81
C HIS A 450 -3.32 6.17 3.75
N ASN A 451 -2.76 5.04 4.05
CA ASN A 451 -1.33 4.90 3.91
C ASN A 451 -0.97 4.02 2.72
N GLY A 452 -1.62 4.31 1.57
CA GLY A 452 -1.15 3.85 0.28
C GLY A 452 -0.57 2.43 0.32
N LEU A 453 -1.30 1.49 0.91
CA LEU A 453 -0.98 0.11 0.65
C LEU A 453 -1.35 -0.10 -0.81
N PRO A 454 -0.39 -0.29 -1.71
CA PRO A 454 -0.66 -0.77 -3.05
C PRO A 454 -0.97 -2.27 -3.00
N ILE A 455 -1.73 -2.68 -1.99
CA ILE A 455 -2.42 -3.96 -1.99
C ILE A 455 -3.53 -3.77 -2.98
N ASP A 456 -3.79 -4.77 -3.80
CA ASP A 456 -4.89 -4.78 -4.74
C ASP A 456 -6.05 -3.93 -4.20
N PRO A 457 -6.30 -2.73 -4.76
CA PRO A 457 -7.30 -1.80 -4.22
C PRO A 457 -8.71 -2.39 -4.29
N SER A 458 -8.92 -3.51 -4.99
CA SER A 458 -10.15 -4.28 -4.93
C SER A 458 -10.36 -4.98 -3.58
N ILE A 459 -9.34 -5.02 -2.73
CA ILE A 459 -9.33 -5.72 -1.45
C ILE A 459 -9.48 -4.75 -0.28
N LEU A 460 -8.84 -3.58 -0.36
CA LEU A 460 -8.93 -2.54 0.67
C LEU A 460 -9.83 -1.40 0.24
N VAL A 461 -10.97 -1.30 0.86
CA VAL A 461 -11.87 -0.19 0.63
C VAL A 461 -11.73 0.84 1.72
N SER A 462 -11.24 1.98 1.33
CA SER A 462 -11.19 3.26 2.00
C SER A 462 -10.91 3.25 3.51
N GLY A 463 -9.83 3.90 3.90
CA GLY A 463 -9.60 4.26 5.28
C GLY A 463 -10.76 5.09 5.84
N PHE A 464 -11.19 4.77 7.04
CA PHE A 464 -12.06 5.63 7.80
C PHE A 464 -11.18 6.62 8.58
N TRP A 465 -11.29 7.91 8.24
CA TRP A 465 -10.49 8.95 8.88
C TRP A 465 -10.95 9.29 10.27
N HIS A 466 -10.06 9.18 11.22
CA HIS A 466 -10.33 9.63 12.57
C HIS A 466 -9.94 11.07 12.83
N TYR A 467 -8.91 11.58 12.24
CA TYR A 467 -8.40 12.92 12.50
C TYR A 467 -7.64 13.48 11.31
N ASP A 468 -8.34 14.21 10.46
CA ASP A 468 -7.66 15.32 9.82
C ASP A 468 -8.25 16.61 10.38
N SER A 469 -7.40 17.34 11.08
CA SER A 469 -7.73 18.72 11.31
C SER A 469 -7.88 19.39 9.94
N PRO A 470 -8.81 20.33 9.77
CA PRO A 470 -9.00 21.07 8.52
C PRO A 470 -7.72 21.69 7.96
N ASP A 471 -6.69 21.82 8.79
CA ASP A 471 -5.38 22.37 8.42
C ASP A 471 -4.47 21.38 7.66
N ARG A 472 -4.81 20.08 7.60
CA ARG A 472 -4.06 19.07 6.84
C ARG A 472 -4.63 18.75 5.46
N MET A 473 -5.80 19.28 5.14
CA MET A 473 -6.42 19.16 3.81
C MET A 473 -6.16 20.36 2.90
N ARG A 474 -5.27 21.27 3.28
CA ARG A 474 -4.89 22.45 2.48
C ARG A 474 -3.56 22.28 1.80
#